data_cbbcf4adfa387f805a85670f912bc356
#
_entry.id   cbbcf4adfa387f805a85670f912bc356
#
_cell.length_a   1.000
_cell.length_b   1.000
_cell.length_c   1.000
_cell.angle_alpha   90.00
_cell.angle_beta   90.00
_cell.angle_gamma   90.00
#
_symmetry.space_group_name_H-M   'P 1'
#
loop_
_entity.id
_entity.type
_entity.pdbx_description
1 polymer ?
#
loop_
_entity_poly.entity_id
_entity_poly.type
_entity_poly.pdbx_seq_one_letter_code
_entity_poly.pdbx_strand_id
1 'polypeptide(L)'
;PSINDLIATTVGGIALGEFTYRMSSLVLDDSKKGFPRFISELLGTVISPIRGLNRMINGDMWKVKHTNYKYHDYEKIPVRMYISSGNRYLASHAQLFKGEHNPYLKMQTIYGNPFNQETKQPYDYMSASITLGMSPNQPFISHINLMGRLWSTMLTNRSQSDMMFGIFQHFNYYDSEEVKDGSGIIPYKISEAASVGPGIIYRHVNLLPQMNLQQEFYLSGIL
;
A
#
# COMPACT_ATOMS: atom_id res chain seq x y z
N PRO A 1 27.18 7.60 -3.60
CA PRO A 1 25.74 7.58 -3.87
C PRO A 1 25.41 8.61 -4.95
N SER A 2 24.65 8.20 -5.96
CA SER A 2 24.20 9.12 -7.00
C SER A 2 23.11 10.05 -6.41
N ILE A 3 22.92 11.22 -7.02
CA ILE A 3 21.82 12.13 -6.62
C ILE A 3 20.47 11.43 -6.74
N ASN A 4 20.30 10.60 -7.76
CA ASN A 4 19.08 9.78 -7.93
C ASN A 4 18.84 8.81 -6.78
N ASP A 5 19.89 8.19 -6.27
CA ASP A 5 19.79 7.26 -5.13
C ASP A 5 19.37 8.00 -3.85
N LEU A 6 19.93 9.19 -3.61
CA LEU A 6 19.52 10.02 -2.48
C LEU A 6 18.06 10.45 -2.58
N ILE A 7 17.60 10.90 -3.74
CA ILE A 7 16.21 11.33 -3.97
C ILE A 7 15.28 10.13 -3.85
N ALA A 8 15.57 9.04 -4.53
CA ALA A 8 14.73 7.84 -4.55
C ALA A 8 14.57 7.22 -3.15
N THR A 9 15.68 7.12 -2.40
CA THR A 9 15.65 6.56 -1.04
C THR A 9 14.90 7.48 -0.08
N THR A 10 15.10 8.79 -0.17
CA THR A 10 14.43 9.74 0.72
C THR A 10 12.92 9.80 0.44
N VAL A 11 12.53 9.99 -0.82
CA VAL A 11 11.13 10.15 -1.21
C VAL A 11 10.36 8.84 -1.04
N GLY A 12 10.94 7.71 -1.47
CA GLY A 12 10.36 6.38 -1.25
C GLY A 12 10.24 6.02 0.25
N GLY A 13 11.26 6.40 1.03
CA GLY A 13 11.28 6.20 2.48
C GLY A 13 10.19 6.99 3.20
N ILE A 14 9.89 8.22 2.77
CA ILE A 14 8.79 9.03 3.31
C ILE A 14 7.45 8.33 3.07
N ALA A 15 7.18 7.88 1.84
CA ALA A 15 5.93 7.22 1.51
C ALA A 15 5.71 5.93 2.31
N LEU A 16 6.73 5.08 2.39
CA LEU A 16 6.68 3.85 3.19
C LEU A 16 6.55 4.14 4.68
N GLY A 17 7.28 5.13 5.18
CA GLY A 17 7.24 5.56 6.57
C GLY A 17 5.86 6.06 6.97
N GLU A 18 5.26 6.92 6.16
CA GLU A 18 3.93 7.47 6.40
C GLU A 18 2.85 6.39 6.34
N PHE A 19 2.93 5.50 5.34
CA PHE A 19 2.00 4.37 5.24
C PHE A 19 2.08 3.47 6.47
N THR A 20 3.27 3.00 6.82
CA THR A 20 3.45 2.09 7.96
C THR A 20 3.09 2.76 9.28
N TYR A 21 3.37 4.06 9.44
CA TYR A 21 2.97 4.84 10.60
C TYR A 21 1.45 4.89 10.76
N ARG A 22 0.71 5.22 9.70
CA ARG A 22 -0.76 5.29 9.70
C ARG A 22 -1.37 3.92 9.94
N MET A 23 -0.87 2.88 9.27
CA MET A 23 -1.37 1.51 9.45
C MET A 23 -1.13 1.01 10.88
N SER A 24 0.05 1.26 11.44
CA SER A 24 0.33 0.88 12.83
C SER A 24 -0.55 1.65 13.82
N SER A 25 -0.93 2.89 13.51
CA SER A 25 -1.83 3.70 14.34
C SER A 25 -3.23 3.10 14.46
N LEU A 26 -3.71 2.40 13.44
CA LEU A 26 -5.02 1.73 13.46
C LEU A 26 -5.03 0.49 14.37
N VAL A 27 -3.87 -0.12 14.58
CA VAL A 27 -3.74 -1.36 15.36
C VAL A 27 -3.36 -1.09 16.81
N LEU A 28 -2.52 -0.06 17.02
CA LEU A 28 -2.04 0.31 18.34
C LEU A 28 -3.15 0.92 19.18
N ASP A 29 -3.29 0.43 20.43
CA ASP A 29 -4.28 0.94 21.38
C ASP A 29 -3.67 0.95 22.77
N ASP A 30 -3.34 2.15 23.25
CA ASP A 30 -2.69 2.37 24.53
C ASP A 30 -3.64 2.14 25.73
N SER A 31 -4.94 2.03 25.51
CA SER A 31 -5.93 1.76 26.56
C SER A 31 -6.08 0.30 26.92
N LYS A 32 -5.70 -0.61 26.03
CA LYS A 32 -5.77 -2.05 26.23
C LYS A 32 -4.79 -2.51 27.31
N LYS A 33 -5.13 -3.63 27.97
CA LYS A 33 -4.30 -4.28 29.00
C LYS A 33 -4.13 -5.78 28.71
N GLY A 34 -3.06 -6.35 29.22
CA GLY A 34 -2.80 -7.79 29.11
C GLY A 34 -2.56 -8.28 27.70
N PHE A 35 -3.04 -9.48 27.38
CA PHE A 35 -2.78 -10.15 26.12
C PHE A 35 -3.27 -9.38 24.87
N PRO A 36 -4.47 -8.74 24.84
CA PRO A 36 -4.89 -7.91 23.73
C PRO A 36 -3.94 -6.75 23.44
N ARG A 37 -3.32 -6.17 24.48
CA ARG A 37 -2.31 -5.14 24.30
C ARG A 37 -1.05 -5.71 23.66
N PHE A 38 -0.55 -6.84 24.17
CA PHE A 38 0.62 -7.49 23.61
C PHE A 38 0.46 -7.76 22.10
N ILE A 39 -0.68 -8.29 21.67
CA ILE A 39 -0.96 -8.52 20.25
C ILE A 39 -0.99 -7.20 19.47
N SER A 40 -1.62 -6.16 20.01
CA SER A 40 -1.67 -4.83 19.39
C SER A 40 -0.27 -4.23 19.20
N GLU A 41 0.59 -4.32 20.20
CA GLU A 41 1.98 -3.84 20.14
C GLU A 41 2.83 -4.68 19.18
N LEU A 42 2.67 -6.01 19.19
CA LEU A 42 3.36 -6.92 18.28
C LEU A 42 3.01 -6.59 16.82
N LEU A 43 1.72 -6.51 16.50
CA LEU A 43 1.26 -6.18 15.16
C LEU A 43 1.69 -4.76 14.74
N GLY A 44 1.57 -3.78 15.63
CA GLY A 44 2.05 -2.42 15.38
C GLY A 44 3.56 -2.36 15.10
N THR A 45 4.35 -3.17 15.81
CA THR A 45 5.80 -3.28 15.59
C THR A 45 6.14 -3.99 14.28
N VAL A 46 5.41 -5.04 13.91
CA VAL A 46 5.60 -5.72 12.62
C VAL A 46 5.27 -4.78 11.45
N ILE A 47 4.19 -4.00 11.56
CA ILE A 47 3.79 -3.03 10.53
C ILE A 47 4.79 -1.87 10.44
N SER A 48 5.25 -1.35 11.58
CA SER A 48 6.18 -0.22 11.65
C SER A 48 7.30 -0.51 12.66
N PRO A 49 8.37 -1.20 12.25
CA PRO A 49 9.45 -1.63 13.15
C PRO A 49 10.14 -0.48 13.88
N ILE A 50 10.39 0.63 13.18
CA ILE A 50 11.04 1.82 13.77
C ILE A 50 10.14 2.42 14.86
N ARG A 51 8.84 2.49 14.61
CA ARG A 51 7.88 2.97 15.61
C ARG A 51 7.79 2.04 16.81
N GLY A 52 7.75 0.72 16.57
CA GLY A 52 7.77 -0.28 17.63
C GLY A 52 9.01 -0.15 18.51
N LEU A 53 10.18 0.00 17.90
CA LEU A 53 11.44 0.22 18.61
C LEU A 53 11.41 1.51 19.44
N ASN A 54 10.97 2.63 18.86
CA ASN A 54 10.82 3.89 19.60
C ASN A 54 9.86 3.79 20.78
N ARG A 55 8.75 3.06 20.63
CA ARG A 55 7.80 2.84 21.73
C ARG A 55 8.40 1.97 22.84
N MET A 56 9.23 1.00 22.46
CA MET A 56 9.95 0.17 23.42
C MET A 56 10.97 0.99 24.22
N ILE A 57 11.79 1.79 23.55
CA ILE A 57 12.81 2.65 24.18
C ILE A 57 12.17 3.70 25.09
N ASN A 58 11.08 4.34 24.66
CA ASN A 58 10.38 5.36 25.43
C ASN A 58 9.50 4.77 26.56
N GLY A 59 9.37 3.46 26.62
CA GLY A 59 8.54 2.75 27.58
C GLY A 59 7.03 2.89 27.34
N ASP A 60 6.62 3.45 26.19
CA ASP A 60 5.19 3.58 25.81
C ASP A 60 4.52 2.21 25.60
N MET A 61 5.31 1.21 25.21
CA MET A 61 4.85 -0.18 25.06
C MET A 61 4.30 -0.75 26.38
N TRP A 62 4.81 -0.30 27.50
CA TRP A 62 4.46 -0.82 28.84
C TRP A 62 3.49 0.07 29.61
N LYS A 63 3.33 1.36 29.21
CA LYS A 63 2.48 2.32 29.90
C LYS A 63 1.05 2.26 29.38
N VAL A 64 0.11 1.92 30.26
CA VAL A 64 -1.33 2.00 29.95
C VAL A 64 -1.79 3.45 30.10
N LYS A 65 -2.39 4.00 29.05
CA LYS A 65 -2.98 5.35 29.03
C LYS A 65 -4.50 5.21 28.99
N HIS A 66 -5.20 6.07 29.77
CA HIS A 66 -6.65 6.01 29.84
C HIS A 66 -7.36 6.50 28.58
N THR A 67 -6.67 7.17 27.68
CA THR A 67 -7.23 7.76 26.48
C THR A 67 -6.29 7.62 25.31
N ASN A 68 -6.84 7.31 24.16
CA ASN A 68 -6.11 7.07 22.90
C ASN A 68 -5.98 8.35 22.08
N TYR A 69 -5.49 9.46 22.71
CA TYR A 69 -5.43 10.79 22.10
C TYR A 69 -4.67 10.87 20.77
N LYS A 70 -3.67 10.02 20.59
CA LYS A 70 -2.76 10.13 19.45
C LYS A 70 -3.35 9.64 18.12
N TYR A 71 -4.49 8.95 18.18
CA TYR A 71 -5.01 8.20 17.03
C TYR A 71 -6.39 8.66 16.57
N HIS A 72 -6.98 9.62 17.26
CA HIS A 72 -8.35 10.09 16.98
C HIS A 72 -8.55 10.61 15.56
N ASP A 73 -7.54 11.26 14.98
CA ASP A 73 -7.67 11.81 13.64
C ASP A 73 -7.62 10.72 12.56
N TYR A 74 -6.91 9.63 12.83
CA TYR A 74 -6.81 8.49 11.89
C TYR A 74 -7.99 7.52 11.99
N GLU A 75 -8.67 7.44 13.14
CA GLU A 75 -9.84 6.56 13.31
C GLU A 75 -11.04 6.98 12.45
N LYS A 76 -11.09 8.25 12.06
CA LYS A 76 -12.16 8.80 11.19
C LYS A 76 -11.95 8.49 9.71
N ILE A 77 -10.77 8.04 9.33
CA ILE A 77 -10.45 7.78 7.94
C ILE A 77 -10.82 6.34 7.60
N PRO A 78 -11.68 6.11 6.58
CA PRO A 78 -12.10 4.76 6.22
C PRO A 78 -10.92 3.94 5.69
N VAL A 79 -10.80 2.71 6.16
CA VAL A 79 -9.81 1.74 5.69
C VAL A 79 -10.51 0.51 5.16
N ARG A 80 -10.12 0.08 3.98
CA ARG A 80 -10.58 -1.16 3.35
C ARG A 80 -9.39 -2.07 3.12
N MET A 81 -9.50 -3.30 3.56
CA MET A 81 -8.47 -4.33 3.36
C MET A 81 -9.05 -5.48 2.55
N TYR A 82 -8.29 -5.94 1.59
CA TYR A 82 -8.62 -7.07 0.74
C TYR A 82 -7.49 -8.09 0.83
N ILE A 83 -7.87 -9.35 0.98
CA ILE A 83 -6.94 -10.47 0.91
C ILE A 83 -7.42 -11.36 -0.22
N SER A 84 -6.55 -11.67 -1.14
CA SER A 84 -6.82 -12.56 -2.25
C SER A 84 -5.71 -13.58 -2.40
N SER A 85 -6.07 -14.80 -2.73
CA SER A 85 -5.14 -15.86 -3.11
C SER A 85 -5.42 -16.29 -4.54
N GLY A 86 -4.38 -16.72 -5.21
CA GLY A 86 -4.49 -17.20 -6.57
C GLY A 86 -3.32 -18.08 -6.94
N ASN A 87 -3.37 -18.61 -8.13
CA ASN A 87 -2.31 -19.41 -8.69
C ASN A 87 -1.98 -18.87 -10.09
N ARG A 88 -0.71 -18.55 -10.33
CA ARG A 88 -0.22 -18.22 -11.66
C ARG A 88 0.32 -19.50 -12.29
N TYR A 89 -0.06 -19.74 -13.52
CA TYR A 89 0.48 -20.81 -14.33
C TYR A 89 1.44 -20.23 -15.35
N LEU A 90 2.71 -20.59 -15.26
CA LEU A 90 3.76 -20.14 -16.15
C LEU A 90 4.22 -21.30 -17.01
N ALA A 91 4.08 -21.16 -18.32
CA ALA A 91 4.54 -22.15 -19.27
C ALA A 91 5.42 -21.49 -20.33
N SER A 92 6.52 -22.14 -20.69
CA SER A 92 7.34 -21.73 -21.82
C SER A 92 6.69 -22.17 -23.14
N HIS A 93 6.80 -21.33 -24.16
CA HIS A 93 6.53 -21.69 -25.57
C HIS A 93 5.14 -22.32 -25.84
N ALA A 94 4.06 -21.69 -25.39
CA ALA A 94 2.68 -22.11 -25.66
C ALA A 94 2.35 -23.58 -25.29
N GLN A 95 3.11 -24.19 -24.41
CA GLN A 95 2.81 -25.53 -23.89
C GLN A 95 1.77 -25.48 -22.80
N LEU A 96 0.51 -25.77 -23.13
CA LEU A 96 -0.62 -25.67 -22.21
C LEU A 96 -0.55 -26.55 -20.95
N PHE A 97 0.31 -27.59 -20.93
CA PHE A 97 0.34 -28.59 -19.87
C PHE A 97 1.72 -28.85 -19.24
N LYS A 98 2.76 -28.12 -19.65
CA LYS A 98 4.13 -28.25 -19.13
C LYS A 98 4.60 -26.93 -18.54
N GLY A 99 3.93 -26.45 -17.53
CA GLY A 99 4.29 -25.23 -16.84
C GLY A 99 4.35 -25.41 -15.33
N GLU A 100 4.80 -24.39 -14.64
CA GLU A 100 4.90 -24.35 -13.19
C GLU A 100 3.70 -23.60 -12.59
N HIS A 101 3.19 -24.16 -11.50
CA HIS A 101 2.15 -23.53 -10.69
C HIS A 101 2.78 -22.69 -9.60
N ASN A 102 2.41 -21.42 -9.57
CA ASN A 102 2.95 -20.44 -8.64
C ASN A 102 1.82 -19.84 -7.79
N PRO A 103 1.47 -20.47 -6.66
CA PRO A 103 0.49 -19.93 -5.74
C PRO A 103 1.00 -18.63 -5.10
N TYR A 104 0.08 -17.68 -4.93
CA TYR A 104 0.39 -16.40 -4.30
C TYR A 104 -0.71 -15.95 -3.34
N LEU A 105 -0.31 -15.12 -2.39
CA LEU A 105 -1.19 -14.35 -1.52
C LEU A 105 -0.99 -12.86 -1.79
N LYS A 106 -2.07 -12.14 -2.08
CA LYS A 106 -2.04 -10.70 -2.25
C LYS A 106 -2.86 -10.03 -1.15
N MET A 107 -2.25 -9.08 -0.49
CA MET A 107 -2.92 -8.17 0.44
C MET A 107 -2.98 -6.78 -0.19
N GLN A 108 -4.14 -6.14 -0.13
CA GLN A 108 -4.33 -4.77 -0.60
C GLN A 108 -5.04 -3.97 0.48
N THR A 109 -4.54 -2.77 0.72
CA THR A 109 -5.13 -1.83 1.67
C THR A 109 -5.40 -0.52 0.95
N ILE A 110 -6.62 0.00 1.11
CA ILE A 110 -7.01 1.34 0.66
C ILE A 110 -7.34 2.15 1.91
N TYR A 111 -6.58 3.19 2.14
CA TYR A 111 -6.72 4.12 3.23
C TYR A 111 -7.28 5.44 2.71
N GLY A 112 -8.37 5.91 3.31
CA GLY A 112 -9.00 7.15 2.94
C GLY A 112 -10.05 7.02 1.82
N ASN A 113 -10.64 8.18 1.52
CA ASN A 113 -11.54 8.37 0.39
C ASN A 113 -11.01 9.51 -0.47
N PRO A 114 -10.71 9.29 -1.76
CA PRO A 114 -10.15 10.33 -2.62
C PRO A 114 -11.05 11.55 -2.76
N PHE A 115 -12.37 11.38 -2.59
CA PHE A 115 -13.38 12.43 -2.77
C PHE A 115 -13.74 13.15 -1.46
N ASN A 116 -13.12 12.78 -0.34
CA ASN A 116 -13.36 13.49 0.91
C ASN A 116 -12.63 14.84 0.91
N GLN A 117 -13.39 15.92 1.12
CA GLN A 117 -12.86 17.30 1.15
C GLN A 117 -12.41 17.74 2.53
N GLU A 118 -12.81 17.03 3.59
CA GLU A 118 -12.45 17.37 4.98
C GLU A 118 -10.99 17.03 5.27
N THR A 119 -10.45 16.01 4.61
CA THR A 119 -9.08 15.57 4.77
C THR A 119 -8.27 15.95 3.53
N LYS A 120 -7.36 16.94 3.67
CA LYS A 120 -6.53 17.45 2.56
C LYS A 120 -5.04 17.34 2.82
N GLN A 121 -4.64 16.65 3.88
CA GLN A 121 -3.24 16.47 4.19
C GLN A 121 -2.60 15.45 3.22
N PRO A 122 -1.30 15.56 2.94
CA PRO A 122 -0.59 14.53 2.21
C PRO A 122 -0.82 13.15 2.81
N TYR A 123 -1.00 12.17 1.95
CA TYR A 123 -1.25 10.76 2.30
C TYR A 123 -2.58 10.45 3.03
N ASP A 124 -3.55 11.37 3.07
CA ASP A 124 -4.90 11.07 3.54
C ASP A 124 -5.68 10.15 2.59
N TYR A 125 -5.18 9.94 1.39
CA TYR A 125 -5.58 8.88 0.49
C TYR A 125 -4.36 8.10 0.04
N MET A 126 -4.35 6.80 0.33
CA MET A 126 -3.27 5.88 -0.02
C MET A 126 -3.83 4.53 -0.46
N SER A 127 -3.15 3.91 -1.39
CA SER A 127 -3.37 2.50 -1.75
C SER A 127 -2.05 1.76 -1.66
N ALA A 128 -2.07 0.62 -1.02
CA ALA A 128 -0.89 -0.26 -0.94
C ALA A 128 -1.29 -1.68 -1.26
N SER A 129 -0.43 -2.39 -1.97
CA SER A 129 -0.57 -3.83 -2.15
C SER A 129 0.78 -4.53 -2.05
N ILE A 130 0.76 -5.71 -1.44
CA ILE A 130 1.89 -6.62 -1.36
C ILE A 130 1.45 -7.99 -1.86
N THR A 131 2.30 -8.61 -2.67
CA THR A 131 2.07 -9.97 -3.15
C THR A 131 3.22 -10.86 -2.67
N LEU A 132 2.84 -11.92 -2.00
CA LEU A 132 3.76 -12.92 -1.45
C LEU A 132 3.71 -14.18 -2.31
N GLY A 133 4.86 -14.64 -2.76
CA GLY A 133 5.01 -15.93 -3.44
C GLY A 133 5.03 -17.08 -2.43
N MET A 134 4.35 -18.17 -2.75
CA MET A 134 4.28 -19.36 -1.89
C MET A 134 4.96 -20.59 -2.53
N SER A 135 5.70 -20.39 -3.60
CA SER A 135 6.47 -21.44 -4.28
C SER A 135 7.96 -21.29 -3.95
N PRO A 136 8.72 -22.39 -3.85
CA PRO A 136 10.18 -22.34 -3.66
C PRO A 136 10.93 -21.64 -4.79
N ASN A 137 10.34 -21.55 -5.97
CA ASN A 137 10.93 -20.93 -7.17
C ASN A 137 10.57 -19.43 -7.30
N GLN A 138 9.81 -18.88 -6.35
CA GLN A 138 9.39 -17.49 -6.36
C GLN A 138 10.07 -16.69 -5.27
N PRO A 139 10.35 -15.40 -5.50
CA PRO A 139 10.71 -14.53 -4.42
C PRO A 139 9.54 -14.43 -3.43
N PHE A 140 9.87 -14.48 -2.13
CA PHE A 140 8.85 -14.39 -1.08
C PHE A 140 8.01 -13.11 -1.20
N ILE A 141 8.64 -11.99 -1.55
CA ILE A 141 7.94 -10.75 -1.91
C ILE A 141 8.12 -10.54 -3.41
N SER A 142 7.08 -10.81 -4.18
CA SER A 142 7.12 -10.67 -5.64
C SER A 142 6.70 -9.30 -6.12
N HIS A 143 5.86 -8.58 -5.37
CA HIS A 143 5.38 -7.27 -5.79
C HIS A 143 4.99 -6.42 -4.59
N ILE A 144 5.45 -5.18 -4.57
CA ILE A 144 4.97 -4.13 -3.69
C ILE A 144 4.55 -2.95 -4.56
N ASN A 145 3.34 -2.48 -4.36
CA ASN A 145 2.86 -1.24 -4.96
C ASN A 145 2.31 -0.35 -3.86
N LEU A 146 2.75 0.89 -3.85
CA LEU A 146 2.26 1.92 -2.94
C LEU A 146 1.97 3.19 -3.75
N MET A 147 0.82 3.76 -3.55
CA MET A 147 0.43 5.05 -4.10
C MET A 147 -0.10 5.94 -2.99
N GLY A 148 0.37 7.17 -2.93
CA GLY A 148 -0.08 8.17 -1.98
C GLY A 148 -0.42 9.49 -2.65
N ARG A 149 -1.54 10.10 -2.26
CA ARG A 149 -1.93 11.43 -2.71
C ARG A 149 -1.14 12.48 -1.93
N LEU A 150 -0.40 13.33 -2.64
CA LEU A 150 0.33 14.45 -2.04
C LEU A 150 -0.54 15.72 -1.96
N TRP A 151 -1.31 15.96 -3.00
CA TRP A 151 -2.20 17.10 -3.11
C TRP A 151 -3.37 16.79 -4.04
N SER A 152 -4.52 17.44 -3.85
CA SER A 152 -5.64 17.29 -4.78
C SER A 152 -6.62 18.46 -4.76
N THR A 153 -7.39 18.58 -5.83
CA THR A 153 -8.53 19.48 -5.96
C THR A 153 -9.69 18.78 -6.63
N MET A 154 -10.90 19.11 -6.21
CA MET A 154 -12.11 18.61 -6.87
C MET A 154 -12.38 19.42 -8.13
N LEU A 155 -12.51 18.75 -9.27
CA LEU A 155 -12.93 19.34 -10.53
C LEU A 155 -14.45 19.34 -10.68
N THR A 156 -15.08 18.27 -10.21
CA THR A 156 -16.52 18.10 -10.22
C THR A 156 -16.98 17.39 -8.95
N ASN A 157 -18.04 17.91 -8.35
CA ASN A 157 -18.71 17.31 -7.20
C ASN A 157 -20.22 17.41 -7.44
N ARG A 158 -20.81 16.38 -8.02
CA ARG A 158 -22.24 16.30 -8.33
C ARG A 158 -22.83 15.10 -7.60
N SER A 159 -24.15 15.07 -7.45
CA SER A 159 -24.86 13.98 -6.75
C SER A 159 -24.55 12.58 -7.28
N GLN A 160 -24.21 12.45 -8.55
CA GLN A 160 -23.94 11.15 -9.18
C GLN A 160 -22.51 11.01 -9.73
N SER A 161 -21.75 12.09 -9.82
CA SER A 161 -20.40 12.02 -10.38
C SER A 161 -19.43 12.96 -9.67
N ASP A 162 -18.29 12.42 -9.28
CA ASP A 162 -17.18 13.13 -8.68
C ASP A 162 -15.96 12.99 -9.58
N MET A 163 -15.21 14.07 -9.73
CA MET A 163 -13.92 14.07 -10.41
C MET A 163 -12.91 14.86 -9.60
N MET A 164 -11.80 14.25 -9.33
CA MET A 164 -10.68 14.85 -8.59
C MET A 164 -9.44 14.82 -9.48
N PHE A 165 -8.70 15.92 -9.48
CA PHE A 165 -7.34 16.02 -10.00
C PHE A 165 -6.37 16.10 -8.82
N GLY A 166 -5.21 15.46 -8.92
CA GLY A 166 -4.21 15.51 -7.86
C GLY A 166 -2.80 15.21 -8.33
N ILE A 167 -1.88 15.35 -7.39
CA ILE A 167 -0.49 14.92 -7.51
C ILE A 167 -0.31 13.70 -6.63
N PHE A 168 0.23 12.65 -7.21
CA PHE A 168 0.41 11.35 -6.57
C PHE A 168 1.86 10.94 -6.59
N GLN A 169 2.27 10.29 -5.53
CA GLN A 169 3.54 9.60 -5.43
C GLN A 169 3.30 8.10 -5.57
N HIS A 170 4.17 7.43 -6.33
CA HIS A 170 4.15 5.99 -6.51
C HIS A 170 5.48 5.39 -6.05
N PHE A 171 5.38 4.20 -5.49
CA PHE A 171 6.48 3.31 -5.21
C PHE A 171 6.11 1.93 -5.73
N ASN A 172 6.92 1.38 -6.62
CA ASN A 172 6.73 0.06 -7.20
C ASN A 172 7.99 -0.77 -7.02
N TYR A 173 7.79 -1.98 -6.57
CA TYR A 173 8.82 -3.01 -6.55
C TYR A 173 8.25 -4.27 -7.18
N TYR A 174 8.94 -4.82 -8.14
CA TYR A 174 8.58 -6.06 -8.80
C TYR A 174 9.82 -6.95 -8.91
N ASP A 175 9.70 -8.17 -8.42
CA ASP A 175 10.69 -9.23 -8.56
C ASP A 175 10.10 -10.33 -9.41
N SER A 176 10.74 -10.62 -10.55
CA SER A 176 10.23 -11.63 -11.48
C SER A 176 10.47 -13.03 -10.95
N GLU A 177 9.58 -13.91 -11.32
CA GLU A 177 9.69 -15.34 -11.04
C GLU A 177 10.74 -15.98 -11.97
N GLU A 178 11.52 -16.89 -11.42
CA GLU A 178 12.45 -17.70 -12.20
C GLU A 178 11.67 -18.82 -12.89
N VAL A 179 11.71 -18.88 -14.21
CA VAL A 179 11.15 -19.99 -14.99
C VAL A 179 12.27 -20.97 -15.29
N LYS A 180 12.24 -22.14 -14.66
CA LYS A 180 13.22 -23.22 -14.85
C LYS A 180 12.85 -24.10 -16.06
N ASP A 181 12.89 -23.56 -17.24
CA ASP A 181 12.59 -24.31 -18.47
C ASP A 181 13.82 -24.66 -19.30
N GLY A 182 15.01 -24.38 -18.79
CA GLY A 182 16.27 -24.54 -19.54
C GLY A 182 16.53 -23.45 -20.58
N SER A 183 15.63 -22.46 -20.73
CA SER A 183 15.79 -21.36 -21.69
C SER A 183 16.75 -20.28 -21.20
N GLY A 184 17.21 -20.36 -19.96
CA GLY A 184 18.12 -19.38 -19.37
C GLY A 184 17.51 -17.99 -19.20
N ILE A 185 16.19 -17.88 -19.04
CA ILE A 185 15.52 -16.62 -18.76
C ILE A 185 16.02 -16.11 -17.41
N ILE A 186 16.75 -15.00 -17.46
CA ILE A 186 17.29 -14.36 -16.26
C ILE A 186 16.14 -13.60 -15.57
N PRO A 187 15.86 -13.88 -14.30
CA PRO A 187 14.88 -13.13 -13.54
C PRO A 187 15.30 -11.65 -13.50
N TYR A 188 14.34 -10.76 -13.65
CA TYR A 188 14.58 -9.32 -13.58
C TYR A 188 13.86 -8.71 -12.38
N LYS A 189 14.49 -7.68 -11.83
CA LYS A 189 13.91 -6.86 -10.77
C LYS A 189 13.72 -5.46 -11.29
N ILE A 190 12.54 -4.92 -11.07
CA ILE A 190 12.22 -3.54 -11.41
C ILE A 190 11.80 -2.86 -10.11
N SER A 191 12.43 -1.74 -9.80
CA SER A 191 12.01 -0.89 -8.69
C SER A 191 11.91 0.56 -9.14
N GLU A 192 10.81 1.18 -8.77
CA GLU A 192 10.54 2.58 -8.96
C GLU A 192 10.29 3.17 -7.57
N ALA A 193 11.38 3.60 -6.92
CA ALA A 193 11.32 4.02 -5.51
C ALA A 193 10.69 5.40 -5.33
N ALA A 194 10.76 6.25 -6.34
CA ALA A 194 10.21 7.59 -6.29
C ALA A 194 9.73 8.01 -7.68
N SER A 195 8.45 7.90 -7.91
CA SER A 195 7.82 8.56 -9.04
C SER A 195 6.70 9.47 -8.55
N VAL A 196 6.60 10.64 -9.14
CA VAL A 196 5.61 11.64 -8.80
C VAL A 196 4.96 12.16 -10.08
N GLY A 197 3.67 12.36 -10.04
CA GLY A 197 2.98 12.88 -11.20
C GLY A 197 1.50 13.19 -10.97
N PRO A 198 0.88 13.86 -11.96
CA PRO A 198 -0.54 14.15 -11.93
C PRO A 198 -1.39 12.90 -12.12
N GLY A 199 -2.59 12.94 -11.58
CA GLY A 199 -3.59 11.91 -11.80
C GLY A 199 -5.00 12.47 -11.69
N ILE A 200 -5.93 11.75 -12.29
CA ILE A 200 -7.36 12.04 -12.24
C ILE A 200 -8.07 10.80 -11.73
N ILE A 201 -8.93 10.99 -10.73
CA ILE A 201 -9.85 9.97 -10.25
C ILE A 201 -11.27 10.42 -10.55
N TYR A 202 -12.00 9.58 -11.27
CA TYR A 202 -13.40 9.79 -11.60
C TYR A 202 -14.26 8.71 -10.98
N ARG A 203 -15.39 9.08 -10.40
CA ARG A 203 -16.39 8.17 -9.87
C ARG A 203 -17.76 8.53 -10.41
N HIS A 204 -18.52 7.54 -10.84
CA HIS A 204 -19.93 7.66 -11.14
C HIS A 204 -20.72 6.67 -10.28
N VAL A 205 -21.65 7.18 -9.48
CA VAL A 205 -22.50 6.40 -8.59
C VAL A 205 -23.82 6.12 -9.31
N ASN A 206 -24.30 4.89 -9.23
CA ASN A 206 -25.54 4.43 -9.89
C ASN A 206 -25.51 4.62 -11.41
N LEU A 207 -24.39 4.29 -12.06
CA LEU A 207 -24.32 4.26 -13.55
C LEU A 207 -25.38 3.30 -14.12
N LEU A 208 -25.57 2.16 -13.47
CA LEU A 208 -26.70 1.25 -13.61
C LEU A 208 -27.24 0.93 -12.21
N PRO A 209 -28.48 0.40 -12.05
CA PRO A 209 -28.97 0.01 -10.75
C PRO A 209 -27.96 -0.85 -10.00
N GLN A 210 -27.50 -0.39 -8.82
CA GLN A 210 -26.53 -1.04 -7.95
C GLN A 210 -25.10 -1.12 -8.50
N MET A 211 -24.78 -0.42 -9.60
CA MET A 211 -23.43 -0.40 -10.18
C MET A 211 -22.77 0.96 -10.04
N ASN A 212 -21.62 0.99 -9.39
CA ASN A 212 -20.75 2.16 -9.30
C ASN A 212 -19.52 1.96 -10.20
N LEU A 213 -19.14 3.00 -10.92
CA LEU A 213 -17.91 3.04 -11.70
C LEU A 213 -16.89 3.96 -11.03
N GLN A 214 -15.67 3.47 -10.85
CA GLN A 214 -14.53 4.30 -10.49
C GLN A 214 -13.40 4.03 -11.48
N GLN A 215 -12.83 5.09 -12.02
CA GLN A 215 -11.70 5.07 -12.95
C GLN A 215 -10.59 5.96 -12.41
N GLU A 216 -9.36 5.50 -12.54
CA GLU A 216 -8.17 6.18 -12.07
C GLU A 216 -7.14 6.23 -13.20
N PHE A 217 -6.64 7.43 -13.49
CA PHE A 217 -5.62 7.68 -14.51
C PHE A 217 -4.46 8.41 -13.87
N TYR A 218 -3.26 7.87 -14.01
CA TYR A 218 -2.04 8.44 -13.48
C TYR A 218 -1.00 8.58 -14.59
N LEU A 219 -0.28 9.70 -14.58
CA LEU A 219 0.91 9.93 -15.38
C LEU A 219 2.03 10.26 -14.40
N SER A 220 2.97 9.35 -14.21
CA SER A 220 4.07 9.55 -13.30
C SER A 220 5.41 9.64 -14.03
N GLY A 221 6.29 10.49 -13.52
CA GLY A 221 7.69 10.57 -13.95
C GLY A 221 8.58 10.03 -12.83
N ILE A 222 9.59 9.26 -13.20
CA ILE A 222 10.61 8.77 -12.26
C ILE A 222 11.54 9.95 -11.94
N LEU A 223 11.81 10.18 -10.66
CA LEU A 223 12.70 11.21 -10.14
C LEU A 223 14.14 10.73 -10.06
#